data_2ed3a8c35de1067dc709d31b8e3a957d
#
_entry.id   2ed3a8c35de1067dc709d31b8e3a957d
#
_cell.length_a   1.000
_cell.length_b   1.000
_cell.length_c   1.000
_cell.angle_alpha   90.00
_cell.angle_beta   90.00
_cell.angle_gamma   90.00
#
_symmetry.space_group_name_H-M   'P 1'
#
loop_
_entity.id
_entity.type
_entity.pdbx_description
1 polymer ?
#
loop_
_entity_poly.entity_id
_entity_poly.type
_entity_poly.pdbx_seq_one_letter_code
_entity_poly.pdbx_strand_id
1 'polypeptide(L)'
;MPAMKLTSAKTAKSAMRVGLIVGLISLGALPFFSQEKKVKNETIEASAMGTGTQLGSVINVSLEIYQYSTPEDRQVLIQAFEKGQNQGLVNALSRMKAVGHCSITGTLGYDVAFIRMIPTSTGRKLLFVTNRLLRFGEVYYDTQSTAFNLTAGEFDLNDQDKKKSTGVLFPLAQLAIDKEGQLKIELNQNPWKLVDVLDWKGTPGVN
;
A
#
# COMPACT_ATOMS: atom_id res chain seq x y z
N MET A 1 -34.70 -13.68 65.60
CA MET A 1 -35.38 -12.85 66.65
C MET A 1 -34.49 -11.64 66.93
N PRO A 2 -34.92 -10.44 67.10
CA PRO A 2 -36.20 -9.83 66.67
C PRO A 2 -35.96 -8.73 65.63
N ALA A 3 -36.86 -8.43 64.80
CA ALA A 3 -38.06 -7.64 64.86
C ALA A 3 -37.92 -6.13 64.82
N MET A 4 -38.42 -5.60 63.74
CA MET A 4 -39.37 -4.48 63.63
C MET A 4 -38.95 -3.08 64.06
N LYS A 5 -39.07 -2.10 63.16
CA LYS A 5 -40.17 -1.14 63.23
C LYS A 5 -40.26 -0.26 61.99
N LEU A 6 -41.45 -0.27 61.42
CA LEU A 6 -42.03 0.75 60.55
C LEU A 6 -42.17 2.07 61.34
N THR A 7 -42.01 3.18 60.66
CA THR A 7 -42.82 4.37 60.95
C THR A 7 -43.08 5.16 59.64
N SER A 8 -44.35 5.35 59.45
CA SER A 8 -45.08 6.12 58.44
C SER A 8 -45.18 7.59 58.86
N ALA A 9 -45.35 8.44 57.93
CA ALA A 9 -46.17 9.64 57.84
C ALA A 9 -45.40 10.80 57.24
N LYS A 10 -45.88 11.66 56.47
CA LYS A 10 -47.15 12.20 56.04
C LYS A 10 -46.91 13.30 54.99
N THR A 11 -47.65 13.22 53.96
CA THR A 11 -48.25 14.29 53.13
C THR A 11 -47.87 15.75 53.43
N ALA A 12 -47.42 16.47 52.38
CA ALA A 12 -47.82 17.83 52.14
C ALA A 12 -47.88 18.13 50.65
N LYS A 13 -49.08 18.40 50.16
CA LYS A 13 -49.38 18.97 48.84
C LYS A 13 -48.93 20.45 48.82
N SER A 14 -48.20 20.82 47.78
CA SER A 14 -48.22 22.22 47.35
C SER A 14 -48.23 22.25 45.83
N ALA A 15 -49.32 22.68 45.31
CA ALA A 15 -49.51 22.99 43.92
C ALA A 15 -48.87 24.35 43.64
N MET A 16 -48.02 24.37 42.62
CA MET A 16 -47.70 25.63 41.98
C MET A 16 -47.57 25.44 40.48
N ARG A 17 -48.44 26.14 39.83
CA ARG A 17 -48.58 26.28 38.38
C ARG A 17 -47.35 26.94 37.78
N VAL A 18 -47.26 26.74 36.47
CA VAL A 18 -46.75 27.72 35.48
C VAL A 18 -45.49 27.27 34.74
N GLY A 19 -45.68 27.22 33.45
CA GLY A 19 -44.64 27.58 32.49
C GLY A 19 -44.20 26.47 31.55
N LEU A 20 -45.10 26.19 30.60
CA LEU A 20 -44.73 25.47 29.39
C LEU A 20 -43.88 26.40 28.51
N ILE A 21 -42.56 26.28 28.57
CA ILE A 21 -41.68 26.85 27.57
C ILE A 21 -41.22 25.69 26.72
N VAL A 22 -41.89 25.53 25.55
CA VAL A 22 -41.43 24.68 24.48
C VAL A 22 -40.26 25.40 23.80
N GLY A 23 -39.07 25.14 24.28
CA GLY A 23 -37.84 25.50 23.59
C GLY A 23 -37.60 24.49 22.48
N LEU A 24 -37.95 24.83 21.25
CA LEU A 24 -37.51 24.10 20.05
C LEU A 24 -36.00 24.26 19.95
N ILE A 25 -35.24 23.31 20.48
CA ILE A 25 -33.83 23.18 20.15
C ILE A 25 -33.79 22.47 18.77
N SER A 26 -33.74 23.26 17.73
CA SER A 26 -33.36 22.77 16.42
C SER A 26 -31.89 22.30 16.50
N LEU A 27 -31.69 21.01 16.70
CA LEU A 27 -30.40 20.37 16.44
C LEU A 27 -30.13 20.52 14.95
N GLY A 28 -29.45 21.60 14.58
CA GLY A 28 -28.85 21.73 13.26
C GLY A 28 -27.82 20.61 13.11
N ALA A 29 -28.18 19.57 12.39
CA ALA A 29 -27.21 18.60 11.90
C ALA A 29 -26.25 19.38 11.00
N LEU A 30 -25.10 19.75 11.55
CA LEU A 30 -23.99 20.23 10.73
C LEU A 30 -23.59 19.04 9.83
N PRO A 31 -23.61 19.23 8.51
CA PRO A 31 -23.05 18.22 7.64
C PRO A 31 -21.56 18.13 7.99
N PHE A 32 -21.14 17.04 8.59
CA PHE A 32 -19.75 16.65 8.61
C PHE A 32 -19.35 16.43 7.14
N PHE A 33 -18.91 17.50 6.47
CA PHE A 33 -18.08 17.36 5.29
C PHE A 33 -16.78 16.71 5.74
N SER A 34 -16.74 15.39 5.70
CA SER A 34 -15.50 14.66 5.62
C SER A 34 -14.82 15.17 4.34
N GLN A 35 -13.92 16.12 4.47
CA GLN A 35 -12.99 16.42 3.39
C GLN A 35 -12.18 15.13 3.23
N GLU A 36 -12.53 14.34 2.21
CA GLU A 36 -11.62 13.34 1.68
C GLU A 36 -10.32 14.08 1.38
N LYS A 37 -9.33 13.84 2.23
CA LYS A 37 -7.98 14.34 2.04
C LYS A 37 -7.53 13.73 0.72
N LYS A 38 -7.57 14.52 -0.35
CA LYS A 38 -7.10 14.13 -1.68
C LYS A 38 -5.69 13.57 -1.46
N VAL A 39 -5.55 12.24 -1.54
CA VAL A 39 -4.26 11.57 -1.38
C VAL A 39 -3.39 12.13 -2.50
N LYS A 40 -2.35 12.85 -2.13
CA LYS A 40 -1.38 13.33 -3.10
C LYS A 40 -0.63 12.10 -3.59
N ASN A 41 -0.74 11.79 -4.88
CA ASN A 41 0.06 10.74 -5.49
C ASN A 41 1.53 11.06 -5.25
N GLU A 42 2.28 10.04 -4.88
CA GLU A 42 3.72 10.09 -4.77
C GLU A 42 4.30 9.47 -6.03
N THR A 43 5.36 10.05 -6.59
CA THR A 43 6.04 9.50 -7.76
C THR A 43 7.51 9.28 -7.44
N ILE A 44 8.00 8.09 -7.73
CA ILE A 44 9.41 7.74 -7.60
C ILE A 44 9.94 7.41 -8.97
N GLU A 45 10.99 8.11 -9.38
CA GLU A 45 11.70 7.88 -10.63
C GLU A 45 13.10 7.34 -10.36
N ALA A 46 13.57 6.45 -11.23
CA ALA A 46 14.92 5.89 -11.13
C ALA A 46 15.44 5.43 -12.48
N SER A 47 16.76 5.38 -12.61
CA SER A 47 17.44 4.69 -13.71
C SER A 47 17.70 3.24 -13.30
N ALA A 48 17.12 2.29 -14.03
CA ALA A 48 17.36 0.87 -13.83
C ALA A 48 18.53 0.44 -14.72
N MET A 49 19.58 -0.05 -14.10
CA MET A 49 20.80 -0.54 -14.75
C MET A 49 20.80 -2.06 -14.76
N GLY A 50 20.88 -2.66 -15.94
CA GLY A 50 20.96 -4.11 -16.11
C GLY A 50 22.23 -4.68 -15.48
N THR A 51 22.14 -5.88 -14.93
CA THR A 51 23.25 -6.64 -14.37
C THR A 51 23.38 -8.01 -15.05
N GLY A 52 24.52 -8.67 -14.91
CA GLY A 52 24.77 -9.96 -15.53
C GLY A 52 24.77 -9.85 -17.05
N THR A 53 23.94 -10.65 -17.73
CA THR A 53 23.83 -10.69 -19.21
C THR A 53 23.26 -9.41 -19.81
N GLN A 54 22.65 -8.55 -19.00
CA GLN A 54 22.04 -7.28 -19.42
C GLN A 54 22.92 -6.07 -19.08
N LEU A 55 24.18 -6.30 -18.75
CA LEU A 55 25.15 -5.25 -18.41
C LEU A 55 25.25 -4.21 -19.54
N GLY A 56 25.16 -2.94 -19.18
CA GLY A 56 25.17 -1.82 -20.13
C GLY A 56 23.81 -1.33 -20.59
N SER A 57 22.74 -2.07 -20.33
CA SER A 57 21.38 -1.59 -20.57
C SER A 57 20.93 -0.66 -19.45
N VAL A 58 20.36 0.49 -19.81
CA VAL A 58 19.79 1.47 -18.88
C VAL A 58 18.39 1.85 -19.35
N ILE A 59 17.43 1.81 -18.45
CA ILE A 59 16.04 2.21 -18.69
C ILE A 59 15.55 3.09 -17.55
N ASN A 60 14.69 4.05 -17.84
CA ASN A 60 14.06 4.84 -16.78
C ASN A 60 12.75 4.17 -16.34
N VAL A 61 12.58 4.07 -15.03
CA VAL A 61 11.42 3.50 -14.36
C VAL A 61 10.75 4.58 -13.54
N SER A 62 9.43 4.64 -13.61
CA SER A 62 8.59 5.51 -12.78
C SER A 62 7.58 4.66 -12.02
N LEU A 63 7.47 4.89 -10.71
CA LEU A 63 6.48 4.29 -9.84
C LEU A 63 5.58 5.39 -9.28
N GLU A 64 4.32 5.42 -9.70
CA GLU A 64 3.27 6.22 -9.07
C GLU A 64 2.60 5.43 -7.95
N ILE A 65 2.46 6.05 -6.79
CA ILE A 65 1.82 5.48 -5.61
C ILE A 65 0.53 6.23 -5.34
N TYR A 66 -0.60 5.54 -5.47
CA TYR A 66 -1.92 6.07 -5.17
C TYR A 66 -2.27 5.89 -3.70
N GLN A 67 -1.93 4.72 -3.17
CA GLN A 67 -2.09 4.36 -1.76
C GLN A 67 -1.16 3.20 -1.39
N TYR A 68 -0.93 3.00 -0.11
CA TYR A 68 -0.25 1.82 0.39
C TYR A 68 -1.25 0.69 0.63
N SER A 69 -0.80 -0.54 0.41
CA SER A 69 -1.60 -1.74 0.71
C SER A 69 -1.82 -1.88 2.20
N THR A 70 -2.99 -2.36 2.55
CA THR A 70 -3.44 -2.54 3.94
C THR A 70 -2.97 -3.87 4.54
N PRO A 71 -3.07 -4.06 5.86
CA PRO A 71 -2.86 -5.36 6.48
C PRO A 71 -3.79 -6.44 5.94
N GLU A 72 -5.02 -6.07 5.57
CA GLU A 72 -6.03 -6.96 4.99
C GLU A 72 -5.60 -7.45 3.61
N ASP A 73 -5.09 -6.55 2.75
CA ASP A 73 -4.52 -6.91 1.44
C ASP A 73 -3.41 -7.96 1.60
N ARG A 74 -2.56 -7.77 2.61
CA ARG A 74 -1.50 -8.72 2.92
C ARG A 74 -2.05 -10.08 3.33
N GLN A 75 -3.10 -10.13 4.16
CA GLN A 75 -3.73 -11.39 4.56
C GLN A 75 -4.31 -12.15 3.37
N VAL A 76 -4.90 -11.43 2.41
CA VAL A 76 -5.37 -12.03 1.15
C VAL A 76 -4.22 -12.72 0.41
N LEU A 77 -3.04 -12.08 0.34
CA LEU A 77 -1.87 -12.66 -0.33
C LEU A 77 -1.32 -13.88 0.42
N ILE A 78 -1.26 -13.84 1.76
CA ILE A 78 -0.84 -14.99 2.59
C ILE A 78 -1.75 -16.18 2.32
N GLN A 79 -3.06 -16.01 2.43
CA GLN A 79 -4.03 -17.07 2.18
C GLN A 79 -3.98 -17.60 0.74
N ALA A 80 -3.72 -16.73 -0.23
CA ALA A 80 -3.56 -17.12 -1.62
C ALA A 80 -2.29 -17.98 -1.82
N PHE A 81 -1.19 -17.62 -1.15
CA PHE A 81 0.04 -18.39 -1.17
C PHE A 81 -0.12 -19.77 -0.51
N GLU A 82 -0.77 -19.83 0.65
CA GLU A 82 -1.04 -21.10 1.34
C GLU A 82 -1.84 -22.09 0.47
N LYS A 83 -2.78 -21.58 -0.33
CA LYS A 83 -3.64 -22.38 -1.20
C LYS A 83 -2.99 -22.79 -2.51
N GLY A 84 -2.12 -21.97 -3.07
CA GLY A 84 -1.66 -22.16 -4.45
C GLY A 84 -0.23 -21.69 -4.72
N GLN A 85 0.57 -21.49 -3.66
CA GLN A 85 1.97 -21.02 -3.75
C GLN A 85 2.09 -19.78 -4.66
N ASN A 86 3.14 -19.66 -5.45
CA ASN A 86 3.34 -18.52 -6.35
C ASN A 86 2.16 -18.29 -7.31
N GLN A 87 1.54 -19.34 -7.85
CA GLN A 87 0.39 -19.19 -8.74
C GLN A 87 -0.84 -18.64 -8.00
N GLY A 88 -1.01 -19.01 -6.73
CA GLY A 88 -2.03 -18.41 -5.86
C GLY A 88 -1.84 -16.91 -5.70
N LEU A 89 -0.61 -16.46 -5.46
CA LEU A 89 -0.26 -15.04 -5.38
C LEU A 89 -0.56 -14.30 -6.68
N VAL A 90 -0.15 -14.85 -7.83
CA VAL A 90 -0.43 -14.26 -9.14
C VAL A 90 -1.93 -14.08 -9.36
N ASN A 91 -2.71 -15.12 -9.06
CA ASN A 91 -4.16 -15.08 -9.23
C ASN A 91 -4.83 -14.06 -8.28
N ALA A 92 -4.30 -13.89 -7.07
CA ALA A 92 -4.79 -12.89 -6.12
C ALA A 92 -4.42 -11.48 -6.59
N LEU A 93 -3.14 -11.22 -6.89
CA LEU A 93 -2.65 -9.93 -7.36
C LEU A 93 -3.36 -9.45 -8.63
N SER A 94 -3.66 -10.34 -9.57
CA SER A 94 -4.38 -9.98 -10.80
C SER A 94 -5.84 -9.52 -10.58
N ARG A 95 -6.40 -9.79 -9.41
CA ARG A 95 -7.77 -9.41 -9.02
C ARG A 95 -7.82 -8.25 -8.03
N MET A 96 -6.68 -7.89 -7.44
CA MET A 96 -6.60 -6.77 -6.51
C MET A 96 -6.75 -5.43 -7.25
N LYS A 97 -7.31 -4.46 -6.56
CA LYS A 97 -7.36 -3.08 -7.06
C LYS A 97 -5.95 -2.52 -7.16
N ALA A 98 -5.67 -1.79 -8.24
CA ALA A 98 -4.42 -1.07 -8.38
C ALA A 98 -4.22 -0.07 -7.24
N VAL A 99 -3.07 -0.14 -6.59
CA VAL A 99 -2.61 0.78 -5.54
C VAL A 99 -1.52 1.72 -6.04
N GLY A 100 -1.09 1.53 -7.27
CA GLY A 100 -0.11 2.36 -7.96
C GLY A 100 0.02 1.96 -9.42
N HIS A 101 0.97 2.57 -10.11
CA HIS A 101 1.30 2.30 -11.50
C HIS A 101 2.81 2.32 -11.68
N CYS A 102 3.35 1.34 -12.40
CA CYS A 102 4.78 1.28 -12.73
C CYS A 102 4.95 1.33 -14.24
N SER A 103 5.73 2.28 -14.72
CA SER A 103 6.00 2.44 -16.13
C SER A 103 7.49 2.51 -16.42
N ILE A 104 7.84 2.17 -17.65
CA ILE A 104 9.16 2.33 -18.23
C ILE A 104 9.01 3.34 -19.36
N THR A 105 9.98 4.21 -19.53
CA THR A 105 9.98 5.21 -20.59
C THR A 105 9.64 4.59 -21.94
N GLY A 106 8.63 5.13 -22.59
CA GLY A 106 8.12 4.65 -23.89
C GLY A 106 7.12 3.50 -23.82
N THR A 107 6.65 3.13 -22.60
CA THR A 107 5.59 2.13 -22.42
C THR A 107 4.39 2.72 -21.68
N LEU A 108 3.23 2.07 -21.81
CA LEU A 108 2.03 2.42 -21.05
C LEU A 108 2.12 2.03 -19.57
N GLY A 109 3.12 1.21 -19.20
CA GLY A 109 3.26 0.71 -17.85
C GLY A 109 2.21 -0.35 -17.46
N TYR A 110 2.21 -0.67 -16.17
CA TYR A 110 1.37 -1.72 -15.58
C TYR A 110 0.89 -1.32 -14.20
N ASP A 111 -0.29 -1.79 -13.84
CA ASP A 111 -0.83 -1.62 -12.52
C ASP A 111 0.02 -2.32 -11.48
N VAL A 112 0.21 -1.64 -10.36
CA VAL A 112 0.85 -2.17 -9.16
C VAL A 112 -0.26 -2.60 -8.21
N ALA A 113 -0.32 -3.88 -7.93
CA ALA A 113 -1.38 -4.48 -7.12
C ALA A 113 -1.05 -4.47 -5.62
N PHE A 114 0.23 -4.33 -5.26
CA PHE A 114 0.66 -4.32 -3.87
C PHE A 114 1.84 -3.38 -3.67
N ILE A 115 1.73 -2.47 -2.70
CA ILE A 115 2.82 -1.59 -2.26
C ILE A 115 2.86 -1.58 -0.74
N ARG A 116 3.99 -2.01 -0.18
CA ARG A 116 4.24 -1.96 1.26
C ARG A 116 5.31 -0.93 1.58
N MET A 117 5.04 -0.08 2.55
CA MET A 117 6.00 0.84 3.14
C MET A 117 6.47 0.32 4.49
N ILE A 118 7.77 0.32 4.72
CA ILE A 118 8.43 -0.10 5.95
C ILE A 118 9.32 1.05 6.41
N PRO A 119 9.05 1.69 7.55
CA PRO A 119 9.92 2.73 8.10
C PRO A 119 11.32 2.16 8.43
N THR A 120 12.36 2.97 8.19
CA THR A 120 13.75 2.69 8.56
C THR A 120 14.31 3.85 9.39
N SER A 121 15.50 3.69 9.96
CA SER A 121 16.15 4.72 10.75
C SER A 121 16.54 5.96 9.93
N THR A 122 16.72 5.84 8.64
CA THR A 122 17.16 6.91 7.74
C THR A 122 16.10 7.35 6.74
N GLY A 123 14.96 6.67 6.70
CA GLY A 123 13.89 6.93 5.75
C GLY A 123 12.87 5.80 5.71
N ARG A 124 12.71 5.16 4.55
CA ARG A 124 11.73 4.07 4.38
C ARG A 124 12.11 3.14 3.22
N LYS A 125 11.66 1.90 3.34
CA LYS A 125 11.69 0.93 2.25
C LYS A 125 10.31 0.79 1.63
N LEU A 126 10.26 0.68 0.33
CA LEU A 126 9.05 0.40 -0.42
C LEU A 126 9.23 -0.90 -1.19
N LEU A 127 8.39 -1.88 -0.91
CA LEU A 127 8.26 -3.09 -1.72
C LEU A 127 7.01 -2.94 -2.59
N PHE A 128 7.15 -3.15 -3.90
CA PHE A 128 6.02 -3.13 -4.81
C PHE A 128 5.97 -4.37 -5.70
N VAL A 129 4.76 -4.76 -6.09
CA VAL A 129 4.52 -5.91 -6.96
C VAL A 129 3.46 -5.53 -7.98
N THR A 130 3.74 -5.76 -9.25
CA THR A 130 2.79 -5.56 -10.33
C THR A 130 1.78 -6.71 -10.40
N ASN A 131 0.68 -6.49 -11.11
CA ASN A 131 -0.30 -7.54 -11.34
C ASN A 131 0.08 -8.50 -12.48
N ARG A 132 1.18 -8.23 -13.17
CA ARG A 132 1.74 -9.02 -14.29
C ARG A 132 3.18 -8.62 -14.58
N LEU A 133 3.84 -9.32 -15.47
CA LEU A 133 5.21 -9.00 -15.91
C LEU A 133 5.28 -7.65 -16.61
N LEU A 134 6.29 -6.86 -16.24
CA LEU A 134 6.79 -5.77 -17.06
C LEU A 134 7.63 -6.37 -18.20
N ARG A 135 7.27 -6.09 -19.44
CA ARG A 135 7.98 -6.60 -20.61
C ARG A 135 9.09 -5.62 -20.98
N PHE A 136 10.33 -6.03 -20.72
CA PHE A 136 11.52 -5.40 -21.27
C PHE A 136 11.97 -6.20 -22.47
N GLY A 137 12.12 -5.63 -23.63
CA GLY A 137 12.48 -6.28 -24.89
C GLY A 137 13.16 -7.67 -24.82
N GLU A 138 14.42 -7.74 -24.46
CA GLU A 138 15.19 -9.00 -24.44
C GLU A 138 14.80 -9.98 -23.33
N VAL A 139 14.33 -9.50 -22.17
CA VAL A 139 13.90 -10.35 -21.06
C VAL A 139 12.67 -11.20 -21.42
N TYR A 140 11.92 -10.77 -22.43
CA TYR A 140 10.75 -11.49 -22.90
C TYR A 140 11.06 -12.81 -23.61
N TYR A 141 12.26 -12.95 -24.19
CA TYR A 141 12.60 -14.12 -25.03
C TYR A 141 13.25 -15.26 -24.26
N ASP A 142 13.81 -15.00 -23.08
CA ASP A 142 14.65 -16.00 -22.40
C ASP A 142 13.93 -16.92 -21.42
N THR A 143 12.71 -16.58 -20.96
CA THR A 143 11.99 -17.44 -19.99
C THR A 143 10.51 -17.56 -20.30
N GLN A 144 10.12 -18.67 -20.85
CA GLN A 144 8.72 -19.12 -20.90
C GLN A 144 8.30 -19.85 -19.61
N SER A 145 9.01 -19.66 -18.51
CA SER A 145 8.66 -20.29 -17.25
C SER A 145 7.44 -19.62 -16.63
N THR A 146 6.39 -20.39 -16.41
CA THR A 146 5.17 -19.94 -15.72
C THR A 146 5.41 -19.61 -14.23
N ALA A 147 6.60 -19.93 -13.70
CA ALA A 147 6.97 -19.67 -12.31
C ALA A 147 7.32 -18.19 -12.05
N PHE A 148 7.75 -17.45 -13.10
CA PHE A 148 8.18 -16.05 -12.99
C PHE A 148 7.25 -15.18 -13.82
N ASN A 149 6.10 -14.86 -13.27
CA ASN A 149 5.01 -14.19 -13.99
C ASN A 149 4.60 -12.84 -13.40
N LEU A 150 5.42 -12.30 -12.51
CA LEU A 150 5.25 -10.99 -11.89
C LEU A 150 6.53 -10.17 -12.00
N THR A 151 6.41 -8.87 -11.87
CA THR A 151 7.51 -7.95 -11.62
C THR A 151 7.40 -7.45 -10.20
N ALA A 152 8.51 -7.42 -9.50
CA ALA A 152 8.60 -6.85 -8.18
C ALA A 152 9.79 -5.91 -8.07
N GLY A 153 9.75 -4.99 -7.14
CA GLY A 153 10.87 -4.08 -6.87
C GLY A 153 10.88 -3.60 -5.44
N GLU A 154 12.03 -3.14 -5.03
CA GLU A 154 12.25 -2.52 -3.74
C GLU A 154 12.99 -1.21 -3.91
N PHE A 155 12.54 -0.16 -3.25
CA PHE A 155 13.28 1.09 -3.06
C PHE A 155 13.70 1.21 -1.60
N ASP A 156 14.94 1.62 -1.36
CA ASP A 156 15.46 2.07 -0.07
C ASP A 156 15.65 3.58 -0.16
N LEU A 157 14.66 4.30 0.37
CA LEU A 157 14.60 5.76 0.28
C LEU A 157 15.23 6.37 1.52
N ASN A 158 16.27 7.17 1.32
CA ASN A 158 16.95 7.88 2.39
C ASN A 158 16.45 9.33 2.45
N ASP A 159 15.67 9.65 3.50
CA ASP A 159 15.11 10.99 3.69
C ASP A 159 16.15 12.00 4.18
N GLN A 160 17.25 11.54 4.80
CA GLN A 160 18.33 12.39 5.31
C GLN A 160 19.32 12.78 4.20
N ASP A 161 19.60 11.85 3.30
CA ASP A 161 20.46 12.06 2.15
C ASP A 161 19.89 11.36 0.92
N LYS A 162 19.12 12.10 0.14
CA LYS A 162 18.42 11.56 -1.04
C LYS A 162 19.34 10.89 -2.06
N LYS A 163 20.62 11.30 -2.12
CA LYS A 163 21.61 10.68 -3.02
C LYS A 163 21.96 9.26 -2.64
N LYS A 164 21.66 8.85 -1.42
CA LYS A 164 21.83 7.47 -0.93
C LYS A 164 20.62 6.58 -1.17
N SER A 165 19.56 7.14 -1.73
CA SER A 165 18.42 6.33 -2.13
C SER A 165 18.80 5.39 -3.26
N THR A 166 18.43 4.14 -3.13
CA THR A 166 18.74 3.07 -4.10
C THR A 166 17.54 2.15 -4.24
N GLY A 167 17.64 1.18 -5.12
CA GLY A 167 16.62 0.15 -5.22
C GLY A 167 17.06 -1.01 -6.09
N VAL A 168 16.16 -1.97 -6.22
CA VAL A 168 16.31 -3.12 -7.10
C VAL A 168 14.99 -3.40 -7.80
N LEU A 169 15.07 -3.84 -9.04
CA LEU A 169 13.93 -4.26 -9.84
C LEU A 169 14.16 -5.69 -10.33
N PHE A 170 13.17 -6.53 -10.15
CA PHE A 170 13.12 -7.91 -10.62
C PHE A 170 12.05 -7.99 -11.71
N PRO A 171 12.42 -7.90 -12.98
CA PRO A 171 11.46 -7.95 -14.10
C PRO A 171 10.67 -9.24 -14.13
N LEU A 172 11.31 -10.33 -13.70
CA LEU A 172 10.74 -11.67 -13.59
C LEU A 172 10.89 -12.11 -12.14
N ALA A 173 9.83 -12.00 -11.34
CA ALA A 173 9.87 -12.33 -9.92
C ALA A 173 9.02 -13.57 -9.63
N GLN A 174 9.57 -14.44 -8.81
CA GLN A 174 8.83 -15.44 -8.05
C GLN A 174 8.69 -14.93 -6.62
N LEU A 175 7.48 -14.98 -6.11
CA LEU A 175 7.18 -14.52 -4.77
C LEU A 175 6.90 -15.70 -3.85
N ALA A 176 7.28 -15.55 -2.60
CA ALA A 176 6.98 -16.47 -1.53
C ALA A 176 6.57 -15.71 -0.26
N ILE A 177 5.90 -16.39 0.64
CA ILE A 177 5.62 -15.90 1.99
C ILE A 177 6.53 -16.66 2.94
N ASP A 178 7.31 -15.94 3.74
CA ASP A 178 8.17 -16.56 4.74
C ASP A 178 7.40 -16.96 6.01
N LYS A 179 8.13 -17.57 6.96
CA LYS A 179 7.58 -18.06 8.23
C LYS A 179 7.00 -16.93 9.09
N GLU A 180 7.50 -15.73 8.93
CA GLU A 180 7.05 -14.51 9.59
C GLU A 180 5.85 -13.85 8.86
N GLY A 181 5.33 -14.51 7.81
CA GLY A 181 4.24 -14.00 6.97
C GLY A 181 4.65 -12.75 6.19
N GLN A 182 5.93 -12.62 5.81
CA GLN A 182 6.41 -11.53 4.98
C GLN A 182 6.46 -11.97 3.52
N LEU A 183 6.06 -11.07 2.62
CA LEU A 183 6.26 -11.28 1.20
C LEU A 183 7.75 -11.16 0.89
N LYS A 184 8.31 -12.20 0.30
CA LYS A 184 9.70 -12.25 -0.15
C LYS A 184 9.77 -12.47 -1.65
N ILE A 185 10.78 -11.87 -2.25
CA ILE A 185 11.15 -12.14 -3.64
C ILE A 185 12.19 -13.26 -3.61
N GLU A 186 11.89 -14.39 -4.26
CA GLU A 186 12.86 -15.46 -4.43
C GLU A 186 13.86 -15.07 -5.51
N LEU A 187 15.13 -14.98 -5.12
CA LEU A 187 16.23 -14.47 -5.94
C LEU A 187 16.80 -15.60 -6.81
N ASN A 188 16.20 -15.86 -7.93
CA ASN A 188 16.78 -16.76 -8.93
C ASN A 188 17.34 -16.02 -10.16
N GLN A 189 17.30 -14.69 -10.16
CA GLN A 189 17.73 -13.85 -11.27
C GLN A 189 18.55 -12.66 -10.81
N ASN A 190 19.42 -12.14 -11.71
CA ASN A 190 20.14 -10.91 -11.45
C ASN A 190 19.17 -9.72 -11.45
N PRO A 191 19.04 -8.99 -10.34
CA PRO A 191 18.20 -7.81 -10.29
C PRO A 191 18.79 -6.69 -11.14
N TRP A 192 17.93 -5.81 -11.64
CA TRP A 192 18.36 -4.51 -12.13
C TRP A 192 18.57 -3.58 -10.95
N LYS A 193 19.68 -2.86 -10.92
CA LYS A 193 19.96 -1.85 -9.91
C LYS A 193 19.19 -0.57 -10.24
N LEU A 194 18.49 -0.02 -9.27
CA LEU A 194 17.85 1.30 -9.37
C LEU A 194 18.78 2.34 -8.74
N VAL A 195 19.20 3.29 -9.55
CA VAL A 195 20.09 4.40 -9.19
C VAL A 195 19.45 5.72 -9.57
N ASP A 196 20.02 6.83 -9.14
CA ASP A 196 19.51 8.19 -9.39
C ASP A 196 18.03 8.30 -8.97
N VAL A 197 17.72 7.76 -7.80
CA VAL A 197 16.35 7.69 -7.30
C VAL A 197 15.86 9.06 -6.88
N LEU A 198 14.79 9.53 -7.52
CA LEU A 198 14.11 10.79 -7.23
C LEU A 198 12.73 10.49 -6.63
N ASP A 199 12.51 10.94 -5.42
CA ASP A 199 11.25 10.81 -4.71
C ASP A 199 10.50 12.16 -4.71
N TRP A 200 9.45 12.25 -5.52
CA TRP A 200 8.57 13.41 -5.66
C TRP A 200 7.39 13.29 -4.68
N LYS A 201 7.66 13.55 -3.39
CA LYS A 201 6.60 13.53 -2.35
C LYS A 201 5.55 14.60 -2.63
N GLY A 202 4.48 14.19 -3.27
CA GLY A 202 3.26 14.99 -3.36
C GLY A 202 3.45 16.37 -3.97
N THR A 203 4.31 16.51 -4.98
CA THR A 203 4.25 17.64 -5.89
C THR A 203 2.94 17.53 -6.65
N PRO A 204 2.02 18.52 -6.58
CA PRO A 204 0.84 18.51 -7.40
C PRO A 204 1.31 18.36 -8.84
N GLY A 205 0.73 17.42 -9.59
CA GLY A 205 1.02 17.30 -11.00
C GLY A 205 0.92 18.69 -11.62
N VAL A 206 1.97 19.11 -12.30
CA VAL A 206 1.94 20.30 -13.14
C VAL A 206 1.00 19.95 -14.28
N ASN A 207 -0.24 20.45 -14.22
CA ASN A 207 -1.18 20.41 -15.34
C ASN A 207 -0.71 21.33 -16.45
#